data_cd51b6d25c683a473e8045819a7b4546
#
_entry.id   cd51b6d25c683a473e8045819a7b4546
#
_cell.length_a   1.000
_cell.length_b   1.000
_cell.length_c   1.000
_cell.angle_alpha   90.00
_cell.angle_beta   90.00
_cell.angle_gamma   90.00
#
_symmetry.space_group_name_H-M   'P 1'
#
loop_
_entity.id
_entity.type
_entity.pdbx_description
1 polymer ?
#
loop_
_entity_poly.entity_id
_entity_poly.type
_entity_poly.pdbx_seq_one_letter_code
_entity_poly.pdbx_strand_id
1 'polypeptide(L)'
;MFAIRKGSDKGAFCMFSDSNKILAIELLEAIKFFNLQGWSPATSTNYSVRTKNSSEYIISRSGVDKSKFSLDDLIMINPNGEVLVPFNRPGIKSSAETEIHTHLYQKYPEVNCVLHTHSVLGTVLSYVHAKDKELKFEGFEIQKGLEGNITHDLISRLPIVPNSQVMSDIIKDMDQHLTEKPSIHGFLIAGHGLYTWGKDLATAKRHIETYEFLFNCFHTMRKL
;
A
#
# COMPACT_ATOMS: atom_id res chain seq x y z
N MET A 1 24.26 -15.95 1.98
CA MET A 1 24.87 -15.87 3.32
C MET A 1 24.90 -14.40 3.68
N PHE A 2 23.94 -13.93 4.49
CA PHE A 2 23.82 -12.50 4.82
C PHE A 2 24.67 -12.19 6.02
N ALA A 3 25.58 -11.24 5.88
CA ALA A 3 26.44 -10.78 6.96
C ALA A 3 25.62 -10.00 7.99
N ILE A 4 25.50 -10.55 9.19
CA ILE A 4 24.95 -9.87 10.37
C ILE A 4 25.99 -8.85 10.82
N ARG A 5 25.70 -7.56 10.70
CA ARG A 5 26.50 -6.51 11.33
C ARG A 5 26.43 -6.68 12.86
N LYS A 6 27.54 -7.08 13.47
CA LYS A 6 27.72 -7.03 14.92
C LYS A 6 27.92 -5.57 15.34
N GLY A 7 26.89 -4.96 15.88
CA GLY A 7 26.95 -3.70 16.63
C GLY A 7 25.91 -3.75 17.74
N SER A 8 26.21 -3.27 18.91
CA SER A 8 25.49 -3.43 20.18
C SER A 8 24.14 -2.74 20.33
N ASP A 9 23.54 -2.24 19.26
CA ASP A 9 22.13 -1.84 19.21
C ASP A 9 21.35 -3.01 18.61
N LYS A 10 20.50 -3.65 19.42
CA LYS A 10 19.51 -4.61 18.90
C LYS A 10 18.63 -3.86 17.93
N GLY A 11 18.72 -4.16 16.62
CA GLY A 11 17.91 -3.55 15.56
C GLY A 11 16.41 -3.67 15.85
N ALA A 12 15.60 -2.86 15.19
CA ALA A 12 14.15 -2.83 15.39
C ALA A 12 13.51 -4.22 15.22
N PHE A 13 14.07 -5.07 14.35
CA PHE A 13 13.59 -6.43 14.14
C PHE A 13 13.62 -7.30 15.40
N CYS A 14 14.61 -7.14 16.27
CA CYS A 14 14.70 -7.90 17.54
C CYS A 14 13.59 -7.50 18.54
N MET A 15 12.92 -6.39 18.31
CA MET A 15 11.86 -5.88 19.19
C MET A 15 10.47 -6.45 18.87
N PHE A 16 10.29 -7.09 17.70
CA PHE A 16 9.05 -7.75 17.35
C PHE A 16 8.88 -9.07 18.12
N SER A 17 7.64 -9.40 18.47
CA SER A 17 7.27 -10.77 18.90
C SER A 17 7.51 -11.76 17.75
N ASP A 18 7.60 -13.05 18.05
CA ASP A 18 7.89 -14.04 17.00
C ASP A 18 6.81 -14.08 15.90
N SER A 19 5.54 -13.91 16.27
CA SER A 19 4.45 -13.80 15.28
C SER A 19 4.58 -12.55 14.41
N ASN A 20 4.99 -11.41 14.97
CA ASN A 20 5.19 -10.16 14.26
C ASN A 20 6.45 -10.18 13.39
N LYS A 21 7.48 -10.95 13.77
CA LYS A 21 8.67 -11.18 12.93
C LYS A 21 8.33 -11.85 11.61
N ILE A 22 7.43 -12.83 11.62
CA ILE A 22 6.97 -13.49 10.39
C ILE A 22 6.29 -12.47 9.47
N LEU A 23 5.33 -11.69 9.99
CA LEU A 23 4.65 -10.64 9.23
C LEU A 23 5.62 -9.57 8.69
N ALA A 24 6.62 -9.18 9.49
CA ALA A 24 7.63 -8.22 9.08
C ALA A 24 8.51 -8.76 7.94
N ILE A 25 8.88 -10.04 7.96
CA ILE A 25 9.64 -10.70 6.89
C ILE A 25 8.82 -10.73 5.60
N GLU A 26 7.58 -11.20 5.67
CA GLU A 26 6.68 -11.25 4.51
C GLU A 26 6.46 -9.86 3.90
N LEU A 27 6.23 -8.84 4.75
CA LEU A 27 6.08 -7.46 4.30
C LEU A 27 7.35 -6.93 3.62
N LEU A 28 8.53 -7.20 4.19
CA LEU A 28 9.81 -6.83 3.59
C LEU A 28 10.01 -7.47 2.21
N GLU A 29 9.64 -8.74 2.05
CA GLU A 29 9.72 -9.44 0.76
C GLU A 29 8.82 -8.77 -0.30
N ALA A 30 7.60 -8.39 0.08
CA ALA A 30 6.71 -7.64 -0.79
C ALA A 30 7.28 -6.26 -1.16
N ILE A 31 7.85 -5.51 -0.20
CA ILE A 31 8.50 -4.21 -0.44
C ILE A 31 9.64 -4.35 -1.44
N LYS A 32 10.51 -5.35 -1.26
CA LYS A 32 11.61 -5.63 -2.19
C LYS A 32 11.11 -6.00 -3.59
N PHE A 33 10.05 -6.79 -3.67
CA PHE A 33 9.42 -7.13 -4.95
C PHE A 33 8.92 -5.86 -5.65
N PHE A 34 8.18 -4.98 -4.98
CA PHE A 34 7.68 -3.73 -5.57
C PHE A 34 8.80 -2.79 -6.00
N ASN A 35 9.90 -2.73 -5.23
CA ASN A 35 11.06 -1.95 -5.62
C ASN A 35 11.74 -2.51 -6.89
N LEU A 36 11.89 -3.83 -7.01
CA LEU A 36 12.41 -4.49 -8.21
C LEU A 36 11.53 -4.25 -9.45
N GLN A 37 10.21 -4.13 -9.28
CA GLN A 37 9.29 -3.76 -10.36
C GLN A 37 9.35 -2.27 -10.74
N GLY A 38 10.10 -1.45 -10.00
CA GLY A 38 10.15 0.00 -10.21
C GLY A 38 8.92 0.75 -9.67
N TRP A 39 8.14 0.12 -8.76
CA TRP A 39 6.92 0.72 -8.19
C TRP A 39 7.16 1.45 -6.87
N SER A 40 8.41 1.50 -6.41
CA SER A 40 8.81 2.16 -5.15
C SER A 40 10.05 3.01 -5.35
N PRO A 41 10.00 4.06 -6.20
CA PRO A 41 11.17 4.88 -6.50
C PRO A 41 11.61 5.70 -5.28
N ALA A 42 12.91 5.83 -5.09
CA ALA A 42 13.55 6.67 -4.07
C ALA A 42 13.04 6.33 -2.64
N THR A 43 12.60 7.35 -1.90
CA THR A 43 12.07 7.23 -0.53
C THR A 43 10.54 7.22 -0.45
N SER A 44 9.88 7.14 -1.61
CA SER A 44 8.43 7.13 -1.72
C SER A 44 7.82 5.83 -1.20
N THR A 45 6.50 5.79 -1.19
CA THR A 45 5.68 4.61 -0.86
C THR A 45 5.68 4.22 0.62
N ASN A 46 4.60 3.57 1.03
CA ASN A 46 4.44 3.05 2.39
C ASN A 46 3.57 1.79 2.38
N TYR A 47 3.84 0.91 3.35
CA TYR A 47 3.31 -0.44 3.39
C TYR A 47 3.03 -0.82 4.82
N SER A 48 1.87 -1.42 5.09
CA SER A 48 1.55 -1.87 6.45
C SER A 48 0.77 -3.18 6.46
N VAL A 49 0.87 -3.87 7.61
CA VAL A 49 0.06 -5.05 7.93
C VAL A 49 -0.46 -4.93 9.36
N ARG A 50 -1.70 -5.42 9.58
CA ARG A 50 -2.28 -5.54 10.92
C ARG A 50 -1.63 -6.71 11.65
N THR A 51 -1.29 -6.51 12.93
CA THR A 51 -0.80 -7.60 13.78
C THR A 51 -1.92 -8.52 14.22
N LYS A 52 -1.59 -9.75 14.64
CA LYS A 52 -2.58 -10.71 15.14
C LYS A 52 -3.34 -10.24 16.37
N ASN A 53 -2.75 -9.33 17.15
CA ASN A 53 -3.39 -8.75 18.35
C ASN A 53 -4.35 -7.60 18.03
N SER A 54 -4.62 -7.36 16.75
CA SER A 54 -5.67 -6.51 16.16
C SER A 54 -5.68 -5.00 16.46
N SER A 55 -4.94 -4.51 17.45
CA SER A 55 -4.91 -3.09 17.81
C SER A 55 -3.62 -2.37 17.43
N GLU A 56 -2.71 -3.04 16.72
CA GLU A 56 -1.42 -2.50 16.34
C GLU A 56 -1.09 -2.87 14.89
N TYR A 57 -0.27 -2.07 14.25
CA TYR A 57 0.13 -2.28 12.86
C TYR A 57 1.65 -2.23 12.73
N ILE A 58 2.20 -3.07 11.85
CA ILE A 58 3.58 -2.95 11.38
C ILE A 58 3.52 -2.09 10.12
N ILE A 59 4.35 -1.04 10.07
CA ILE A 59 4.40 -0.11 8.93
C ILE A 59 5.84 0.23 8.57
N SER A 60 6.09 0.53 7.30
CA SER A 60 7.36 1.08 6.85
C SER A 60 7.58 2.49 7.40
N ARG A 61 8.74 2.76 8.00
CA ARG A 61 9.09 4.12 8.45
C ARG A 61 9.33 5.07 7.27
N SER A 62 9.13 6.35 7.50
CA SER A 62 9.32 7.41 6.52
C SER A 62 10.79 7.65 6.15
N GLY A 63 11.03 8.13 4.93
CA GLY A 63 12.33 8.67 4.49
C GLY A 63 13.40 7.62 4.19
N VAL A 64 13.04 6.35 4.00
CA VAL A 64 13.98 5.27 3.66
C VAL A 64 13.91 4.93 2.18
N ASP A 65 15.06 4.91 1.53
CA ASP A 65 15.22 4.40 0.16
C ASP A 65 14.86 2.91 0.11
N LYS A 66 13.83 2.57 -0.66
CA LYS A 66 13.30 1.21 -0.73
C LYS A 66 14.28 0.20 -1.33
N SER A 67 15.28 0.64 -2.10
CA SER A 67 16.36 -0.22 -2.59
C SER A 67 17.28 -0.73 -1.45
N LYS A 68 17.31 -0.02 -0.32
CA LYS A 68 18.12 -0.34 0.86
C LYS A 68 17.27 -0.77 2.07
N PHE A 69 15.97 -0.91 1.87
CA PHE A 69 15.01 -1.18 2.94
C PHE A 69 15.28 -2.54 3.60
N SER A 70 15.24 -2.56 4.92
CA SER A 70 15.54 -3.71 5.76
C SER A 70 14.47 -3.94 6.82
N LEU A 71 14.57 -5.03 7.57
CA LEU A 71 13.66 -5.30 8.69
C LEU A 71 13.73 -4.24 9.79
N ASP A 72 14.87 -3.55 9.93
CA ASP A 72 15.05 -2.47 10.91
C ASP A 72 14.33 -1.16 10.50
N ASP A 73 13.80 -1.10 9.30
CA ASP A 73 13.01 0.02 8.78
C ASP A 73 11.50 -0.19 8.91
N LEU A 74 11.10 -1.31 9.51
CA LEU A 74 9.72 -1.58 9.94
C LEU A 74 9.54 -1.17 11.40
N ILE A 75 8.43 -0.52 11.68
CA ILE A 75 8.08 -0.01 13.02
C ILE A 75 6.66 -0.44 13.38
N MET A 76 6.34 -0.44 14.67
CA MET A 76 4.97 -0.65 15.14
C MET A 76 4.30 0.68 15.47
N ILE A 77 3.03 0.79 15.10
CA ILE A 77 2.18 1.94 15.41
C ILE A 77 0.86 1.48 16.05
N ASN A 78 0.24 2.38 16.81
CA ASN A 78 -1.11 2.21 17.33
C ASN A 78 -2.18 2.69 16.29
N PRO A 79 -3.50 2.53 16.56
CA PRO A 79 -4.55 2.99 15.66
C PRO A 79 -4.57 4.49 15.37
N ASN A 80 -3.93 5.31 16.21
CA ASN A 80 -3.78 6.75 15.99
C ASN A 80 -2.57 7.10 15.11
N GLY A 81 -1.79 6.10 14.64
CA GLY A 81 -0.58 6.32 13.85
C GLY A 81 0.67 6.67 14.67
N GLU A 82 0.60 6.62 15.99
CA GLU A 82 1.72 6.91 16.88
C GLU A 82 2.67 5.73 16.96
N VAL A 83 3.97 6.00 16.85
CA VAL A 83 5.01 4.97 16.92
C VAL A 83 5.13 4.44 18.35
N LEU A 84 5.00 3.13 18.50
CA LEU A 84 5.03 2.45 19.80
C LEU A 84 6.44 2.28 20.35
N VAL A 85 6.56 2.24 21.69
CA VAL A 85 7.79 1.79 22.38
C VAL A 85 7.98 0.29 22.09
N PRO A 86 9.20 -0.17 21.77
CA PRO A 86 10.48 0.57 21.79
C PRO A 86 10.90 1.13 20.40
N PHE A 87 9.98 1.23 19.43
CA PHE A 87 10.30 1.70 18.08
C PHE A 87 10.43 3.24 17.99
N ASN A 88 9.89 4.00 18.95
CA ASN A 88 9.86 5.47 19.00
C ASN A 88 11.22 6.10 19.34
N ARG A 89 12.27 5.77 18.59
CA ARG A 89 13.61 6.31 18.78
C ARG A 89 13.80 7.63 18.03
N PRO A 90 14.79 8.47 18.43
CA PRO A 90 15.09 9.72 17.73
C PRO A 90 15.28 9.52 16.22
N GLY A 91 14.63 10.34 15.40
CA GLY A 91 14.70 10.26 13.94
C GLY A 91 13.79 9.21 13.30
N ILE A 92 13.09 8.37 14.07
CA ILE A 92 12.11 7.43 13.55
C ILE A 92 10.74 8.11 13.48
N LYS A 93 10.14 8.09 12.28
CA LYS A 93 8.81 8.65 12.01
C LYS A 93 8.01 7.69 11.12
N SER A 94 6.71 7.61 11.35
CA SER A 94 5.77 7.08 10.37
C SER A 94 5.59 8.08 9.21
N SER A 95 5.06 7.63 8.08
CA SER A 95 4.72 8.52 6.95
C SER A 95 3.58 9.48 7.34
N ALA A 96 3.53 10.66 6.76
CA ALA A 96 2.35 11.54 6.84
C ALA A 96 1.08 10.82 6.35
N GLU A 97 1.22 9.91 5.39
CA GLU A 97 0.13 9.10 4.84
C GLU A 97 -0.30 7.93 5.72
N THR A 98 0.31 7.73 6.88
CA THR A 98 -0.07 6.69 7.86
C THR A 98 -1.54 6.81 8.26
N GLU A 99 -2.10 8.02 8.27
CA GLU A 99 -3.51 8.27 8.55
C GLU A 99 -4.45 7.55 7.58
N ILE A 100 -4.09 7.44 6.29
CA ILE A 100 -4.87 6.67 5.29
C ILE A 100 -4.89 5.18 5.67
N HIS A 101 -3.75 4.62 6.07
CA HIS A 101 -3.67 3.22 6.50
C HIS A 101 -4.50 2.94 7.74
N THR A 102 -4.34 3.74 8.79
CA THR A 102 -5.08 3.55 10.04
C THR A 102 -6.57 3.75 9.85
N HIS A 103 -6.99 4.70 9.00
CA HIS A 103 -8.38 4.90 8.64
C HIS A 103 -8.99 3.66 7.96
N LEU A 104 -8.31 3.09 6.96
CA LEU A 104 -8.77 1.87 6.28
C LEU A 104 -8.91 0.70 7.27
N TYR A 105 -7.96 0.52 8.18
CA TYR A 105 -8.05 -0.51 9.21
C TYR A 105 -9.19 -0.31 10.20
N GLN A 106 -9.48 0.92 10.58
CA GLN A 106 -10.56 1.24 11.52
C GLN A 106 -11.94 1.10 10.88
N LYS A 107 -12.06 1.52 9.63
CA LYS A 107 -13.32 1.52 8.89
C LYS A 107 -13.70 0.12 8.38
N TYR A 108 -12.70 -0.69 8.00
CA TYR A 108 -12.89 -2.02 7.41
C TYR A 108 -12.17 -3.08 8.24
N PRO A 109 -12.87 -3.73 9.21
CA PRO A 109 -12.26 -4.72 10.10
C PRO A 109 -11.63 -5.92 9.38
N GLU A 110 -12.11 -6.26 8.18
CA GLU A 110 -11.59 -7.33 7.33
C GLU A 110 -10.26 -6.97 6.67
N VAL A 111 -9.89 -5.68 6.61
CA VAL A 111 -8.62 -5.24 6.03
C VAL A 111 -7.48 -5.51 7.00
N ASN A 112 -6.51 -6.31 6.58
CA ASN A 112 -5.31 -6.65 7.35
C ASN A 112 -4.00 -6.23 6.69
N CYS A 113 -4.06 -5.70 5.46
CA CYS A 113 -2.90 -5.18 4.75
C CYS A 113 -3.30 -3.97 3.91
N VAL A 114 -2.49 -2.91 3.94
CA VAL A 114 -2.62 -1.71 3.09
C VAL A 114 -1.28 -1.42 2.45
N LEU A 115 -1.26 -1.28 1.12
CA LEU A 115 -0.07 -1.11 0.31
C LEU A 115 -0.22 0.12 -0.58
N HIS A 116 0.85 0.92 -0.68
CA HIS A 116 0.90 2.11 -1.51
C HIS A 116 2.13 2.10 -2.41
N THR A 117 1.92 2.25 -3.73
CA THR A 117 2.97 2.22 -4.76
C THR A 117 2.93 3.46 -5.66
N HIS A 118 4.09 3.81 -6.24
CA HIS A 118 4.30 4.93 -7.16
C HIS A 118 4.84 4.42 -8.50
N SER A 119 4.10 3.59 -9.22
CA SER A 119 4.51 3.21 -10.58
C SER A 119 4.38 4.39 -11.55
N VAL A 120 5.21 4.41 -12.58
CA VAL A 120 5.12 5.46 -13.62
C VAL A 120 3.74 5.47 -14.26
N LEU A 121 3.18 4.29 -14.59
CA LEU A 121 1.88 4.21 -15.25
C LEU A 121 0.74 4.61 -14.33
N GLY A 122 0.73 4.14 -13.08
CA GLY A 122 -0.28 4.55 -12.09
C GLY A 122 -0.28 6.06 -11.87
N THR A 123 0.92 6.66 -11.75
CA THR A 123 1.08 8.11 -11.60
C THR A 123 0.59 8.87 -12.83
N VAL A 124 1.00 8.47 -14.04
CA VAL A 124 0.62 9.16 -15.28
C VAL A 124 -0.87 9.01 -15.56
N LEU A 125 -1.42 7.79 -15.44
CA LEU A 125 -2.85 7.56 -15.68
C LEU A 125 -3.73 8.32 -14.70
N SER A 126 -3.35 8.35 -13.42
CA SER A 126 -4.09 9.12 -12.41
C SER A 126 -4.07 10.64 -12.69
N TYR A 127 -2.95 11.16 -13.20
CA TYR A 127 -2.85 12.57 -13.59
C TYR A 127 -3.71 12.91 -14.82
N VAL A 128 -3.59 12.10 -15.88
CA VAL A 128 -4.31 12.31 -17.14
C VAL A 128 -5.82 12.17 -16.95
N HIS A 129 -6.26 11.20 -16.16
CA HIS A 129 -7.67 10.88 -15.91
C HIS A 129 -8.26 11.50 -14.63
N ALA A 130 -7.56 12.46 -14.00
CA ALA A 130 -8.04 13.10 -12.77
C ALA A 130 -9.45 13.72 -12.92
N LYS A 131 -9.77 14.27 -14.09
CA LYS A 131 -11.10 14.85 -14.39
C LYS A 131 -12.20 13.78 -14.55
N ASP A 132 -11.85 12.58 -14.98
CA ASP A 132 -12.76 11.45 -15.15
C ASP A 132 -13.10 10.80 -13.80
N LYS A 133 -12.31 11.09 -12.74
CA LYS A 133 -12.43 10.60 -11.36
C LYS A 133 -12.35 9.08 -11.19
N GLU A 134 -12.16 8.32 -12.24
CA GLU A 134 -11.98 6.86 -12.19
C GLU A 134 -11.31 6.34 -13.46
N LEU A 135 -10.65 5.18 -13.34
CA LEU A 135 -10.34 4.32 -14.46
C LEU A 135 -11.35 3.17 -14.52
N LYS A 136 -11.69 2.71 -15.72
CA LYS A 136 -12.59 1.58 -15.95
C LYS A 136 -11.85 0.52 -16.76
N PHE A 137 -11.97 -0.71 -16.32
CA PHE A 137 -11.40 -1.87 -16.99
C PHE A 137 -12.52 -2.88 -17.26
N GLU A 138 -12.62 -3.35 -18.49
CA GLU A 138 -13.65 -4.29 -18.94
C GLU A 138 -13.04 -5.26 -19.96
N GLY A 139 -13.45 -6.52 -19.94
CA GLY A 139 -13.00 -7.52 -20.89
C GLY A 139 -11.62 -8.12 -20.64
N PHE A 140 -10.96 -7.78 -19.52
CA PHE A 140 -9.64 -8.33 -19.18
C PHE A 140 -9.76 -9.50 -18.21
N GLU A 141 -9.29 -10.67 -18.59
CA GLU A 141 -9.30 -11.87 -17.74
C GLU A 141 -8.57 -11.68 -16.41
N ILE A 142 -7.51 -10.86 -16.40
CA ILE A 142 -6.73 -10.54 -15.20
C ILE A 142 -7.54 -9.85 -14.09
N GLN A 143 -8.70 -9.26 -14.40
CA GLN A 143 -9.60 -8.65 -13.40
C GLN A 143 -10.05 -9.64 -12.33
N LYS A 144 -10.02 -10.95 -12.59
CA LYS A 144 -10.25 -12.00 -11.60
C LYS A 144 -9.22 -12.01 -10.47
N GLY A 145 -8.10 -11.32 -10.63
CA GLY A 145 -7.14 -11.05 -9.56
C GLY A 145 -7.67 -10.11 -8.47
N LEU A 146 -8.68 -9.30 -8.77
CA LEU A 146 -9.39 -8.48 -7.79
C LEU A 146 -10.39 -9.36 -7.02
N GLU A 147 -10.36 -9.30 -5.70
CA GLU A 147 -11.22 -10.15 -4.85
C GLU A 147 -12.70 -9.94 -5.18
N GLY A 148 -13.45 -11.03 -5.32
CA GLY A 148 -14.87 -11.01 -5.70
C GLY A 148 -15.17 -10.94 -7.19
N ASN A 149 -14.19 -10.66 -8.05
CA ASN A 149 -14.37 -10.73 -9.49
C ASN A 149 -14.24 -12.18 -9.98
N ILE A 150 -15.30 -12.71 -10.54
CA ILE A 150 -15.37 -14.10 -11.04
C ILE A 150 -15.38 -14.21 -12.57
N THR A 151 -15.53 -13.09 -13.28
CA THR A 151 -15.61 -13.02 -14.76
C THR A 151 -14.92 -11.77 -15.27
N HIS A 152 -14.49 -11.81 -16.53
CA HIS A 152 -13.95 -10.65 -17.26
C HIS A 152 -15.02 -9.66 -17.75
N ASP A 153 -16.30 -10.04 -17.73
CA ASP A 153 -17.42 -9.21 -18.23
C ASP A 153 -17.81 -8.09 -17.25
N LEU A 154 -17.27 -8.12 -16.02
CA LEU A 154 -17.51 -7.08 -15.03
C LEU A 154 -16.70 -5.83 -15.36
N ILE A 155 -17.27 -4.66 -15.12
CA ILE A 155 -16.54 -3.40 -15.18
C ILE A 155 -15.88 -3.18 -13.81
N SER A 156 -14.54 -3.36 -13.77
CA SER A 156 -13.74 -2.99 -12.60
C SER A 156 -13.45 -1.50 -12.62
N ARG A 157 -13.77 -0.81 -11.52
CA ARG A 157 -13.59 0.63 -11.37
C ARG A 157 -12.50 0.91 -10.36
N LEU A 158 -11.60 1.82 -10.70
CA LEU A 158 -10.55 2.31 -9.81
C LEU A 158 -10.70 3.82 -9.66
N PRO A 159 -11.18 4.31 -8.51
CA PRO A 159 -11.35 5.73 -8.28
C PRO A 159 -10.04 6.51 -8.37
N ILE A 160 -10.13 7.78 -8.76
CA ILE A 160 -9.04 8.75 -8.72
C ILE A 160 -9.49 9.89 -7.82
N VAL A 161 -8.81 10.06 -6.68
CA VAL A 161 -9.06 11.17 -5.75
C VAL A 161 -8.06 12.31 -5.97
N PRO A 162 -8.42 13.57 -5.71
CA PRO A 162 -7.49 14.68 -5.78
C PRO A 162 -6.29 14.49 -4.85
N ASN A 163 -5.11 14.96 -5.27
CA ASN A 163 -3.95 15.01 -4.40
C ASN A 163 -4.07 16.16 -3.40
N SER A 164 -3.76 15.91 -2.14
CA SER A 164 -3.73 16.91 -1.07
C SER A 164 -2.57 16.63 -0.12
N GLN A 165 -2.04 17.69 0.50
CA GLN A 165 -1.11 17.55 1.62
C GLN A 165 -1.84 17.38 2.96
N VAL A 166 -3.15 17.51 2.96
CA VAL A 166 -4.04 17.28 4.11
C VAL A 166 -4.69 15.91 3.96
N MET A 167 -4.26 14.94 4.75
CA MET A 167 -4.70 13.54 4.61
C MET A 167 -6.19 13.36 4.79
N SER A 168 -6.83 14.14 5.68
CA SER A 168 -8.27 14.11 5.87
C SER A 168 -9.08 14.47 4.62
N ASP A 169 -8.54 15.29 3.70
CA ASP A 169 -9.21 15.58 2.43
C ASP A 169 -9.19 14.34 1.52
N ILE A 170 -8.04 13.68 1.40
CA ILE A 170 -7.90 12.43 0.64
C ILE A 170 -8.83 11.36 1.18
N ILE A 171 -8.87 11.19 2.52
CA ILE A 171 -9.72 10.22 3.21
C ILE A 171 -11.20 10.50 2.92
N LYS A 172 -11.62 11.74 2.98
CA LYS A 172 -13.01 12.13 2.70
C LYS A 172 -13.43 11.79 1.28
N ASP A 173 -12.59 12.11 0.30
CA ASP A 173 -12.87 11.82 -1.12
C ASP A 173 -12.87 10.31 -1.39
N MET A 174 -11.89 9.58 -0.82
CA MET A 174 -11.84 8.12 -0.87
C MET A 174 -13.10 7.49 -0.28
N ASP A 175 -13.51 7.94 0.92
CA ASP A 175 -14.68 7.41 1.63
C ASP A 175 -15.99 7.58 0.84
N GLN A 176 -16.15 8.67 0.12
CA GLN A 176 -17.30 8.87 -0.75
C GLN A 176 -17.37 7.76 -1.81
N HIS A 177 -16.25 7.48 -2.49
CA HIS A 177 -16.21 6.42 -3.51
C HIS A 177 -16.43 5.02 -2.94
N LEU A 178 -15.84 4.71 -1.78
CA LEU A 178 -15.97 3.40 -1.14
C LEU A 178 -17.37 3.13 -0.59
N THR A 179 -18.07 4.16 -0.14
CA THR A 179 -19.45 4.04 0.32
C THR A 179 -20.40 3.73 -0.84
N GLU A 180 -20.17 4.36 -2.00
CA GLU A 180 -20.98 4.13 -3.18
C GLU A 180 -20.73 2.76 -3.85
N LYS A 181 -19.51 2.21 -3.70
CA LYS A 181 -19.05 1.00 -4.40
C LYS A 181 -18.17 0.13 -3.49
N PRO A 182 -18.76 -0.70 -2.64
CA PRO A 182 -18.01 -1.51 -1.66
C PRO A 182 -17.09 -2.59 -2.28
N SER A 183 -17.22 -2.89 -3.57
CA SER A 183 -16.37 -3.85 -4.29
C SER A 183 -15.05 -3.26 -4.80
N ILE A 184 -14.68 -2.06 -4.37
CA ILE A 184 -13.43 -1.40 -4.74
C ILE A 184 -12.31 -1.90 -3.82
N HIS A 185 -11.17 -2.29 -4.39
CA HIS A 185 -9.99 -2.80 -3.66
C HIS A 185 -8.77 -1.91 -3.78
N GLY A 186 -8.95 -0.66 -4.24
CA GLY A 186 -7.90 0.32 -4.37
C GLY A 186 -8.43 1.67 -4.86
N PHE A 187 -7.58 2.67 -4.82
CA PHE A 187 -7.80 3.98 -5.44
C PHE A 187 -6.47 4.59 -5.87
N LEU A 188 -6.52 5.49 -6.80
CA LEU A 188 -5.40 6.33 -7.22
C LEU A 188 -5.51 7.72 -6.60
N ILE A 189 -4.38 8.30 -6.20
CA ILE A 189 -4.26 9.73 -5.93
C ILE A 189 -3.70 10.39 -7.18
N ALA A 190 -4.34 11.45 -7.66
CA ALA A 190 -4.01 12.13 -8.91
C ALA A 190 -2.55 12.60 -8.97
N GLY A 191 -1.79 12.11 -9.97
CA GLY A 191 -0.38 12.43 -10.14
C GLY A 191 0.54 11.91 -9.04
N HIS A 192 0.10 10.90 -8.25
CA HIS A 192 0.81 10.41 -7.08
C HIS A 192 1.03 8.89 -7.18
N GLY A 193 0.03 8.08 -6.88
CA GLY A 193 0.20 6.63 -6.89
C GLY A 193 -1.06 5.85 -6.51
N LEU A 194 -0.90 4.53 -6.40
CA LEU A 194 -1.94 3.54 -6.15
C LEU A 194 -1.94 3.11 -4.68
N TYR A 195 -3.10 3.11 -4.05
CA TYR A 195 -3.41 2.41 -2.81
C TYR A 195 -4.19 1.15 -3.10
N THR A 196 -3.83 0.05 -2.45
CA THR A 196 -4.64 -1.17 -2.40
C THR A 196 -4.67 -1.73 -0.98
N TRP A 197 -5.64 -2.58 -0.72
CA TRP A 197 -5.77 -3.30 0.55
C TRP A 197 -6.32 -4.71 0.33
N GLY A 198 -6.28 -5.51 1.39
CA GLY A 198 -6.84 -6.86 1.38
C GLY A 198 -6.91 -7.45 2.77
N LYS A 199 -7.59 -8.61 2.88
CA LYS A 199 -7.70 -9.38 4.11
C LYS A 199 -6.37 -9.98 4.59
N ASP A 200 -5.36 -9.99 3.73
CA ASP A 200 -3.99 -10.41 4.00
C ASP A 200 -3.01 -9.77 2.99
N LEU A 201 -1.72 -9.92 3.23
CA LEU A 201 -0.67 -9.40 2.36
C LEU A 201 -0.73 -10.00 0.94
N ALA A 202 -1.03 -11.29 0.82
CA ALA A 202 -1.09 -11.96 -0.49
C ALA A 202 -2.23 -11.38 -1.35
N THR A 203 -3.39 -11.11 -0.75
CA THR A 203 -4.54 -10.48 -1.41
C THR A 203 -4.23 -9.04 -1.83
N ALA A 204 -3.71 -8.22 -0.91
CA ALA A 204 -3.35 -6.83 -1.23
C ALA A 204 -2.26 -6.74 -2.32
N LYS A 205 -1.24 -7.61 -2.26
CA LYS A 205 -0.20 -7.71 -3.27
C LYS A 205 -0.78 -8.08 -4.64
N ARG A 206 -1.65 -9.10 -4.70
CA ARG A 206 -2.34 -9.52 -5.93
C ARG A 206 -3.15 -8.37 -6.55
N HIS A 207 -3.81 -7.54 -5.72
CA HIS A 207 -4.53 -6.36 -6.22
C HIS A 207 -3.57 -5.37 -6.88
N ILE A 208 -2.39 -5.08 -6.29
CA ILE A 208 -1.37 -4.24 -6.95
C ILE A 208 -0.96 -4.82 -8.29
N GLU A 209 -0.56 -6.10 -8.32
CA GLU A 209 -0.09 -6.76 -9.55
C GLU A 209 -1.17 -6.74 -10.63
N THR A 210 -2.45 -6.94 -10.26
CA THR A 210 -3.59 -6.85 -11.17
C THR A 210 -3.76 -5.45 -11.74
N TYR A 211 -3.77 -4.41 -10.90
CA TYR A 211 -3.91 -3.04 -11.38
C TYR A 211 -2.71 -2.61 -12.23
N GLU A 212 -1.49 -2.96 -11.85
CA GLU A 212 -0.31 -2.62 -12.64
C GLU A 212 -0.32 -3.29 -14.02
N PHE A 213 -0.80 -4.53 -14.13
CA PHE A 213 -1.02 -5.18 -15.41
C PHE A 213 -2.09 -4.45 -16.23
N LEU A 214 -3.23 -4.07 -15.61
CA LEU A 214 -4.30 -3.33 -16.26
C LEU A 214 -3.83 -1.93 -16.73
N PHE A 215 -2.98 -1.24 -15.97
CA PHE A 215 -2.37 0.02 -16.38
C PHE A 215 -1.51 -0.15 -17.65
N ASN A 216 -0.73 -1.22 -17.72
CA ASN A 216 0.07 -1.56 -18.90
C ASN A 216 -0.83 -1.83 -20.12
N CYS A 217 -1.91 -2.61 -19.96
CA CYS A 217 -2.87 -2.86 -21.02
C CYS A 217 -3.52 -1.55 -21.51
N PHE A 218 -4.02 -0.75 -20.58
CA PHE A 218 -4.69 0.52 -20.88
C PHE A 218 -3.77 1.49 -21.63
N HIS A 219 -2.52 1.61 -21.21
CA HIS A 219 -1.52 2.44 -21.87
C HIS A 219 -1.17 1.92 -23.28
N THR A 220 -1.02 0.60 -23.43
CA THR A 220 -0.65 -0.02 -24.69
C THR A 220 -1.77 0.12 -25.73
N MET A 221 -3.02 -0.09 -25.34
CA MET A 221 -4.18 0.07 -26.24
C MET A 221 -4.29 1.46 -26.86
N ARG A 222 -3.84 2.51 -26.17
CA ARG A 222 -3.84 3.89 -26.69
C ARG A 222 -2.78 4.16 -27.75
N LYS A 223 -1.86 3.22 -27.96
CA LYS A 223 -0.81 3.30 -28.98
C LYS A 223 -1.14 2.51 -30.23
N LEU A 224 -2.21 1.68 -30.18
CA LEU A 224 -2.72 0.90 -31.29
C LEU A 224 -3.83 1.68 -32.01
#